data_587cd45e1ac823732f68a61f19bfb150
#
_entry.id   587cd45e1ac823732f68a61f19bfb150
#
_cell.length_a   1.000
_cell.length_b   1.000
_cell.length_c   1.000
_cell.angle_alpha   90.00
_cell.angle_beta   90.00
_cell.angle_gamma   90.00
#
_symmetry.space_group_name_H-M   'P 1'
#
loop_
_entity.id
_entity.type
_entity.pdbx_description
1 polymer ?
#
loop_
_entity_poly.entity_id
_entity_poly.type
_entity_poly.pdbx_seq_one_letter_code
_entity_poly.pdbx_strand_id
1 'polypeptide(L)'
;MKFSQVIKPIIYFKAHAADVIRELNEHHGTMIITQHGEAKAVIQDITEYERIQEALALLKMVAQGQKNFEEGKTIPAKKLLKELDNMISKDFPKK
;
A
#
# COMPACT_ATOMS: atom_id res chain seq x y z
N MET A 1 5.39 14.59 12.70
CA MET A 1 5.09 14.28 11.29
C MET A 1 6.24 13.47 10.70
N LYS A 2 5.91 12.45 9.97
CA LYS A 2 6.94 11.66 9.30
C LYS A 2 7.49 12.43 8.11
N PHE A 3 8.80 12.39 7.96
CA PHE A 3 9.47 13.12 6.88
C PHE A 3 9.15 12.58 5.49
N SER A 4 8.57 11.39 5.41
CA SER A 4 8.18 10.77 4.15
C SER A 4 6.86 11.28 3.60
N GLN A 5 6.15 12.11 4.36
CA GLN A 5 4.86 12.65 3.94
C GLN A 5 4.98 14.14 3.64
N VAL A 6 4.53 14.54 2.45
CA VAL A 6 4.56 15.92 1.99
C VAL A 6 3.19 16.28 1.45
N ILE A 7 2.73 17.50 1.75
CA ILE A 7 1.46 18.03 1.26
C ILE A 7 1.77 19.14 0.27
N LYS A 8 1.30 19.01 -0.97
CA LYS A 8 1.54 19.99 -2.03
C LYS A 8 0.28 20.22 -2.85
N PRO A 9 0.08 21.44 -3.37
CA PRO A 9 -1.02 21.67 -4.28
C PRO A 9 -0.80 20.98 -5.62
N ILE A 10 -1.89 20.70 -6.32
CA ILE A 10 -1.83 19.98 -7.58
C ILE A 10 -0.96 20.70 -8.62
N ILE A 11 -0.93 22.03 -8.57
CA ILE A 11 -0.14 22.79 -9.52
C ILE A 11 1.34 22.52 -9.37
N TYR A 12 1.80 22.28 -8.14
CA TYR A 12 3.18 21.89 -7.88
C TYR A 12 3.48 20.53 -8.52
N PHE A 13 2.57 19.58 -8.34
CA PHE A 13 2.75 18.26 -8.92
C PHE A 13 2.81 18.31 -10.45
N LYS A 14 1.94 19.08 -11.06
CA LYS A 14 1.93 19.23 -12.52
C LYS A 14 3.27 19.78 -13.04
N ALA A 15 3.84 20.71 -12.31
CA ALA A 15 5.10 21.34 -12.71
C ALA A 15 6.32 20.45 -12.48
N HIS A 16 6.25 19.54 -11.50
CA HIS A 16 7.42 18.77 -11.05
C HIS A 16 7.17 17.27 -10.99
N ALA A 17 6.26 16.75 -11.81
CA ALA A 17 5.83 15.36 -11.71
C ALA A 17 6.99 14.34 -11.73
N ALA A 18 7.92 14.48 -12.66
CA ALA A 18 9.04 13.54 -12.75
C ALA A 18 9.93 13.59 -11.52
N ASP A 19 10.21 14.78 -11.03
CA ASP A 19 11.03 14.96 -9.84
C ASP A 19 10.36 14.42 -8.59
N VAL A 20 9.04 14.65 -8.48
CA VAL A 20 8.24 14.13 -7.37
C VAL A 20 8.29 12.61 -7.33
N ILE A 21 8.07 11.97 -8.47
CA ILE A 21 8.07 10.51 -8.55
C ILE A 21 9.43 9.96 -8.17
N ARG A 22 10.51 10.59 -8.65
CA ARG A 22 11.86 10.16 -8.32
C ARG A 22 12.12 10.26 -6.81
N GLU A 23 11.77 11.38 -6.21
CA GLU A 23 11.96 11.57 -4.77
C GLU A 23 11.15 10.58 -3.94
N LEU A 24 9.89 10.34 -4.34
CA LEU A 24 9.07 9.36 -3.64
C LEU A 24 9.68 7.97 -3.72
N ASN A 25 10.20 7.60 -4.89
CA ASN A 25 10.84 6.29 -5.05
C ASN A 25 12.12 6.17 -4.23
N GLU A 26 12.91 7.22 -4.14
CA GLU A 26 14.17 7.21 -3.39
C GLU A 26 13.92 7.11 -1.88
N HIS A 27 12.88 7.75 -1.38
CA HIS A 27 12.62 7.83 0.06
C HIS A 27 11.43 6.99 0.51
N HIS A 28 10.84 6.23 -0.40
CA HIS A 28 9.64 5.42 -0.11
C HIS A 28 8.56 6.26 0.57
N GLY A 29 8.34 7.44 0.02
CA GLY A 29 7.48 8.43 0.64
C GLY A 29 6.08 8.49 0.08
N THR A 30 5.32 9.44 0.63
CA THR A 30 3.92 9.69 0.25
C THR A 30 3.73 11.20 0.07
N MET A 31 3.02 11.57 -0.97
CA MET A 31 2.64 12.97 -1.20
C MET A 31 1.13 13.09 -1.26
N ILE A 32 0.60 14.05 -0.52
CA ILE A 32 -0.82 14.37 -0.55
C ILE A 32 -1.01 15.55 -1.48
N ILE A 33 -1.88 15.40 -2.46
CA ILE A 33 -2.17 16.44 -3.45
C ILE A 33 -3.44 17.16 -3.05
N THR A 34 -3.36 18.48 -2.96
CA THR A 34 -4.50 19.31 -2.63
C THR A 34 -4.98 20.08 -3.85
N GLN A 35 -6.26 20.42 -3.85
CA GLN A 35 -6.87 21.28 -4.85
C GLN A 35 -7.94 22.09 -4.14
N HIS A 36 -7.91 23.41 -4.36
CA HIS A 36 -8.83 24.34 -3.69
C HIS A 36 -8.79 24.20 -2.16
N GLY A 37 -7.59 23.97 -1.61
CA GLY A 37 -7.41 23.85 -0.18
C GLY A 37 -7.82 22.52 0.44
N GLU A 38 -8.24 21.55 -0.37
CA GLU A 38 -8.68 20.24 0.10
C GLU A 38 -7.79 19.14 -0.43
N ALA A 39 -7.53 18.13 0.40
CA ALA A 39 -6.81 16.94 -0.03
C ALA A 39 -7.69 16.15 -1.01
N LYS A 40 -7.17 15.89 -2.20
CA LYS A 40 -7.91 15.22 -3.27
C LYS A 40 -7.31 13.89 -3.69
N ALA A 41 -6.01 13.71 -3.52
CA ALA A 41 -5.33 12.51 -4.01
C ALA A 41 -4.09 12.23 -3.18
N VAL A 42 -3.63 11.00 -3.27
CA VAL A 42 -2.40 10.55 -2.64
C VAL A 42 -1.53 9.92 -3.70
N ILE A 43 -0.25 10.30 -3.72
CA ILE A 43 0.76 9.68 -4.57
C ILE A 43 1.75 9.01 -3.64
N GLN A 44 1.99 7.74 -3.86
CA GLN A 44 2.81 6.95 -2.96
C GLN A 44 3.81 6.11 -3.75
N ASP A 45 5.01 5.95 -3.19
CA ASP A 45 5.97 5.04 -3.76
C ASP A 45 5.36 3.64 -3.88
N ILE A 46 5.57 3.01 -5.02
CA ILE A 46 4.92 1.71 -5.30
C ILE A 46 5.40 0.63 -4.32
N THR A 47 6.67 0.64 -3.94
CA THR A 47 7.18 -0.34 -2.97
C THR A 47 6.49 -0.20 -1.63
N GLU A 48 6.30 1.04 -1.17
CA GLU A 48 5.60 1.31 0.07
C GLU A 48 4.13 0.91 0.00
N TYR A 49 3.48 1.20 -1.12
CA TYR A 49 2.09 0.80 -1.35
C TYR A 49 1.93 -0.71 -1.29
N GLU A 50 2.80 -1.45 -1.98
CA GLU A 50 2.78 -2.91 -1.98
C GLU A 50 2.99 -3.47 -0.58
N ARG A 51 3.94 -2.89 0.16
CA ARG A 51 4.23 -3.31 1.53
C ARG A 51 3.01 -3.18 2.43
N ILE A 52 2.28 -2.07 2.31
CA ILE A 52 1.08 -1.84 3.10
C ILE A 52 -0.03 -2.83 2.69
N GLN A 53 -0.19 -3.08 1.40
CA GLN A 53 -1.19 -4.03 0.93
C GLN A 53 -0.88 -5.45 1.41
N GLU A 54 0.38 -5.84 1.42
CA GLU A 54 0.80 -7.13 1.98
C GLU A 54 0.47 -7.23 3.46
N ALA A 55 0.75 -6.18 4.21
CA ALA A 55 0.46 -6.16 5.64
C ALA A 55 -1.05 -6.29 5.89
N LEU A 56 -1.87 -5.59 5.11
CA LEU A 56 -3.32 -5.69 5.22
C LEU A 56 -3.83 -7.09 4.89
N ALA A 57 -3.26 -7.70 3.86
CA ALA A 57 -3.62 -9.06 3.46
C ALA A 57 -3.28 -10.05 4.57
N LEU A 58 -2.10 -9.89 5.19
CA LEU A 58 -1.69 -10.73 6.32
C LEU A 58 -2.63 -10.58 7.50
N LEU A 59 -3.02 -9.35 7.82
CA LEU A 59 -3.96 -9.09 8.90
C LEU A 59 -5.32 -9.76 8.64
N LYS A 60 -5.79 -9.71 7.41
CA LYS A 60 -7.04 -10.40 7.04
C LYS A 60 -6.92 -11.90 7.23
N MET A 61 -5.81 -12.47 6.82
CA MET A 61 -5.58 -13.91 6.95
C MET A 61 -5.45 -14.34 8.41
N VAL A 62 -4.79 -13.53 9.23
CA VAL A 62 -4.68 -13.81 10.66
C VAL A 62 -6.05 -13.77 11.31
N ALA A 63 -6.87 -12.77 10.99
CA ALA A 63 -8.22 -12.66 11.52
C ALA A 63 -9.08 -13.86 11.09
N GLN A 64 -8.98 -14.25 9.82
CA GLN A 64 -9.72 -15.40 9.31
C GLN A 64 -9.23 -16.70 9.93
N GLY A 65 -7.91 -16.85 10.09
CA GLY A 65 -7.33 -18.01 10.73
C GLY A 65 -7.75 -18.16 12.17
N GLN A 66 -7.79 -17.05 12.90
CA GLN A 66 -8.25 -17.04 14.29
C GLN A 66 -9.71 -17.46 14.38
N LYS A 67 -10.55 -16.93 13.50
CA LYS A 67 -11.96 -17.28 13.46
C LYS A 67 -12.14 -18.78 13.18
N ASN A 68 -11.41 -19.30 12.21
CA ASN A 68 -11.46 -20.72 11.87
C ASN A 68 -11.02 -21.60 13.04
N PHE A 69 -10.02 -21.17 13.77
CA PHE A 69 -9.55 -21.89 14.95
C PHE A 69 -10.64 -21.95 16.03
N GLU A 70 -11.31 -20.83 16.27
CA GLU A 70 -12.40 -20.76 17.25
C GLU A 70 -13.58 -21.65 16.84
N GLU A 71 -13.79 -21.82 15.56
CA GLU A 71 -14.84 -22.68 15.01
C GLU A 71 -14.41 -24.13 14.88
N GLY A 72 -13.20 -24.48 15.35
CA GLY A 72 -12.66 -25.83 15.25
C GLY A 72 -12.07 -26.14 13.89
N LYS A 73 -11.85 -25.12 13.06
CA LYS A 73 -11.23 -25.26 11.75
C LYS A 73 -9.80 -24.76 11.79
N THR A 74 -8.91 -25.44 11.11
CA THR A 74 -7.52 -25.00 11.01
C THR A 74 -7.13 -24.84 9.56
N ILE A 75 -6.28 -23.85 9.30
CA ILE A 75 -5.73 -23.62 7.98
C ILE A 75 -4.23 -23.82 8.05
N PRO A 76 -3.65 -24.73 7.24
CA PRO A 76 -2.19 -24.92 7.23
C PRO A 76 -1.49 -23.65 6.81
N ALA A 77 -0.35 -23.36 7.45
CA ALA A 77 0.42 -22.15 7.15
C ALA A 77 0.79 -22.10 5.66
N LYS A 78 1.08 -23.23 5.05
CA LYS A 78 1.41 -23.32 3.63
C LYS A 78 0.28 -22.80 2.76
N LYS A 79 -0.97 -23.10 3.11
CA LYS A 79 -2.12 -22.62 2.37
C LYS A 79 -2.30 -21.13 2.54
N LEU A 80 -2.07 -20.60 3.74
CA LEU A 80 -2.13 -19.16 3.99
C LEU A 80 -1.10 -18.40 3.15
N LEU A 81 0.13 -18.92 3.09
CA LEU A 81 1.19 -18.31 2.30
C LEU A 81 0.84 -18.32 0.82
N LYS A 82 0.25 -19.39 0.34
CA LYS A 82 -0.17 -19.50 -1.05
C LYS A 82 -1.27 -18.52 -1.39
N GLU A 83 -2.26 -18.39 -0.51
CA GLU A 83 -3.34 -17.41 -0.71
C GLU A 83 -2.84 -15.98 -0.70
N LEU A 84 -1.91 -15.68 0.20
CA LEU A 84 -1.29 -14.36 0.26
C LEU A 84 -0.57 -14.06 -1.05
N ASP A 85 0.21 -14.99 -1.56
CA ASP A 85 0.93 -14.84 -2.81
C ASP A 85 -0.03 -14.62 -3.99
N ASN A 86 -1.12 -15.36 -4.04
CA ASN A 86 -2.15 -15.19 -5.07
C ASN A 86 -2.79 -13.82 -5.01
N MET A 87 -3.08 -13.33 -3.80
CA MET A 87 -3.68 -12.00 -3.63
C MET A 87 -2.73 -10.90 -4.10
N ILE A 88 -1.46 -11.02 -3.77
CA ILE A 88 -0.45 -10.05 -4.19
C ILE A 88 -0.29 -10.07 -5.70
N SER A 89 -0.19 -11.26 -6.29
CA SER A 89 -0.03 -11.42 -7.74
C SER A 89 -1.23 -10.88 -8.51
N LYS A 90 -2.43 -11.00 -7.95
CA LYS A 90 -3.65 -10.51 -8.56
C LYS A 90 -3.68 -8.98 -8.59
N ASP A 91 -3.28 -8.34 -7.46
CA ASP A 91 -3.32 -6.89 -7.34
C ASP A 91 -2.13 -6.23 -8.06
N PHE A 92 -1.03 -6.95 -8.18
CA PHE A 92 0.21 -6.42 -8.77
C PHE A 92 0.75 -7.39 -9.81
N PRO A 93 0.05 -7.51 -10.95
CA PRO A 93 0.50 -8.44 -11.99
C PRO A 93 1.88 -8.05 -12.49
N LYS A 94 2.73 -9.04 -12.65
CA LYS A 94 4.08 -8.84 -13.17
C LYS A 94 4.00 -8.64 -14.66
N LYS A 95 4.72 -7.66 -15.14
CA LYS A 95 4.83 -7.42 -16.59
C LYS A 95 5.85 -8.36 -17.20
#